data_5f209e0d09f992c0750591e378e3f43f
#
_entry.id   5f209e0d09f992c0750591e378e3f43f
#
_cell.length_a   1.000
_cell.length_b   1.000
_cell.length_c   1.000
_cell.angle_alpha   90.00
_cell.angle_beta   90.00
_cell.angle_gamma   90.00
#
_symmetry.space_group_name_H-M   'P 1'
#
loop_
_entity.id
_entity.type
_entity.pdbx_description
1 polymer ?
#
loop_
_entity_poly.entity_id
_entity_poly.type
_entity_poly.pdbx_seq_one_letter_code
_entity_poly.pdbx_strand_id
1 'polypeptide(L)'
;MNREELVAYCLAKPGAWEDEPWENDTVAKVHDKIFAFFGDDGSGMPSVGVKCGLTRDEADEWLARYPDDATVMAYIGRSGWNTLAVGAGIPDDEILEAVDISYDLVVSKIPKKHRPQGV
;
A
#
# COMPACT_ATOMS: atom_id res chain seq x y z
N MET A 1 6.67 5.38 -13.13
CA MET A 1 6.16 4.02 -12.77
C MET A 1 4.70 3.94 -13.12
N ASN A 2 4.30 2.87 -13.79
CA ASN A 2 2.89 2.65 -14.10
C ASN A 2 2.28 1.62 -13.15
N ARG A 3 0.96 1.37 -13.29
CA ARG A 3 0.24 0.42 -12.44
C ARG A 3 0.84 -0.99 -12.52
N GLU A 4 1.18 -1.44 -13.72
CA GLU A 4 1.72 -2.80 -13.92
C GLU A 4 3.06 -2.99 -13.20
N GLU A 5 3.92 -1.99 -13.27
CA GLU A 5 5.21 -2.02 -12.57
C GLU A 5 5.02 -2.03 -11.05
N LEU A 6 4.08 -1.24 -10.56
CA LEU A 6 3.76 -1.19 -9.13
C LEU A 6 3.22 -2.54 -8.64
N VAL A 7 2.27 -3.13 -9.37
CA VAL A 7 1.71 -4.44 -9.02
C VAL A 7 2.81 -5.51 -9.01
N ALA A 8 3.67 -5.50 -10.02
CA ALA A 8 4.78 -6.45 -10.11
C ALA A 8 5.73 -6.31 -8.91
N TYR A 9 6.03 -5.08 -8.52
CA TYR A 9 6.88 -4.84 -7.35
C TYR A 9 6.26 -5.43 -6.07
N CYS A 10 4.97 -5.19 -5.86
CA CYS A 10 4.27 -5.72 -4.69
C CYS A 10 4.22 -7.24 -4.69
N LEU A 11 3.93 -7.84 -5.85
CA LEU A 11 3.82 -9.31 -5.95
C LEU A 11 5.17 -10.01 -5.87
N ALA A 12 6.28 -9.29 -6.03
CA ALA A 12 7.62 -9.85 -5.84
C ALA A 12 8.02 -9.97 -4.37
N LYS A 13 7.24 -9.38 -3.45
CA LYS A 13 7.50 -9.51 -2.02
C LYS A 13 7.29 -10.96 -1.58
N PRO A 14 8.08 -11.45 -0.58
CA PRO A 14 7.95 -12.84 -0.12
C PRO A 14 6.53 -13.19 0.29
N GLY A 15 5.98 -14.25 -0.28
CA GLY A 15 4.63 -14.73 0.04
C GLY A 15 3.49 -13.87 -0.47
N ALA A 16 3.78 -12.85 -1.27
CA ALA A 16 2.75 -11.96 -1.81
C ALA A 16 1.93 -12.67 -2.90
N TRP A 17 0.64 -12.38 -2.91
CA TRP A 17 -0.27 -12.90 -3.93
C TRP A 17 -1.37 -11.89 -4.21
N GLU A 18 -1.92 -11.97 -5.42
CA GLU A 18 -2.94 -11.05 -5.88
C GLU A 18 -4.32 -11.60 -5.57
N ASP A 19 -5.21 -10.74 -5.09
CA ASP A 19 -6.59 -11.09 -4.83
C ASP A 19 -7.51 -9.98 -5.35
N GLU A 20 -8.77 -10.33 -5.55
CA GLU A 20 -9.78 -9.41 -6.00
C GLU A 20 -11.03 -9.64 -5.15
N PRO A 21 -10.96 -9.25 -3.84
CA PRO A 21 -12.01 -9.57 -2.88
C PRO A 21 -13.34 -8.89 -3.21
N TRP A 22 -13.30 -7.80 -3.97
CA TRP A 22 -14.48 -7.09 -4.45
C TRP A 22 -14.33 -6.86 -5.95
N GLU A 23 -15.45 -6.76 -6.63
CA GLU A 23 -15.45 -6.49 -8.08
C GLU A 23 -14.66 -5.21 -8.37
N ASN A 24 -13.68 -5.30 -9.29
CA ASN A 24 -12.82 -4.21 -9.73
C ASN A 24 -11.84 -3.69 -8.66
N ASP A 25 -11.67 -4.40 -7.55
CA ASP A 25 -10.73 -4.02 -6.50
C ASP A 25 -9.60 -5.04 -6.43
N THR A 26 -8.49 -4.76 -7.09
CA THR A 26 -7.30 -5.60 -7.04
C THR A 26 -6.43 -5.22 -5.85
N VAL A 27 -5.97 -6.22 -5.11
CA VAL A 27 -5.13 -6.02 -3.93
C VAL A 27 -3.96 -6.98 -3.95
N ALA A 28 -2.89 -6.63 -3.21
CA ALA A 28 -1.81 -7.55 -2.92
C ALA A 28 -1.90 -7.96 -1.46
N LYS A 29 -1.81 -9.26 -1.23
CA LYS A 29 -1.92 -9.85 0.11
C LYS A 29 -0.64 -10.60 0.47
N VAL A 30 -0.41 -10.73 1.76
CA VAL A 30 0.55 -11.68 2.32
C VAL A 30 -0.20 -12.49 3.37
N HIS A 31 -0.18 -13.83 3.24
CA HIS A 31 -1.04 -14.73 4.00
C HIS A 31 -2.50 -14.31 3.77
N ASP A 32 -3.24 -13.95 4.80
CA ASP A 32 -4.65 -13.54 4.69
C ASP A 32 -4.85 -12.02 4.79
N LYS A 33 -3.77 -11.24 4.77
CA LYS A 33 -3.81 -9.80 5.02
C LYS A 33 -3.46 -8.99 3.79
N ILE A 34 -4.20 -7.90 3.56
CA ILE A 34 -3.92 -6.97 2.46
C ILE A 34 -2.82 -6.02 2.90
N PHE A 35 -1.83 -5.77 2.03
CA PHE A 35 -0.82 -4.74 2.29
C PHE A 35 -0.80 -3.64 1.21
N ALA A 36 -1.48 -3.82 0.10
CA ALA A 36 -1.62 -2.79 -0.92
C ALA A 36 -2.95 -2.91 -1.65
N PHE A 37 -3.62 -1.78 -1.84
CA PHE A 37 -4.84 -1.68 -2.64
C PHE A 37 -4.49 -0.93 -3.91
N PHE A 38 -4.82 -1.48 -5.08
CA PHE A 38 -4.55 -0.84 -6.37
C PHE A 38 -5.81 -0.20 -6.90
N GLY A 39 -5.77 1.10 -7.14
CA GLY A 39 -6.93 1.84 -7.61
C GLY A 39 -6.55 2.93 -8.59
N ASP A 40 -7.47 3.83 -8.83
CA ASP A 40 -7.23 5.05 -9.60
C ASP A 40 -8.01 6.20 -8.96
N ASP A 41 -7.75 7.42 -9.42
CA ASP A 41 -8.38 8.63 -8.88
C ASP A 41 -9.68 8.99 -9.62
N GLY A 42 -10.18 8.10 -10.47
CA GLY A 42 -11.36 8.35 -11.29
C GLY A 42 -11.05 8.99 -12.63
N SER A 43 -9.82 9.50 -12.82
CA SER A 43 -9.38 10.10 -14.08
C SER A 43 -8.49 9.17 -14.89
N GLY A 44 -8.20 7.98 -14.35
CA GLY A 44 -7.26 7.03 -14.95
C GLY A 44 -5.85 7.11 -14.34
N MET A 45 -5.59 8.07 -13.44
CA MET A 45 -4.31 8.16 -12.73
C MET A 45 -4.25 7.05 -11.68
N PRO A 46 -3.22 6.18 -11.71
CA PRO A 46 -3.15 5.10 -10.73
C PRO A 46 -2.91 5.62 -9.33
N SER A 47 -3.42 4.87 -8.34
CA SER A 47 -3.18 5.16 -6.93
C SER A 47 -2.91 3.86 -6.19
N VAL A 48 -2.29 3.96 -5.03
CA VAL A 48 -2.05 2.81 -4.16
C VAL A 48 -2.44 3.17 -2.72
N GLY A 49 -3.22 2.27 -2.10
CA GLY A 49 -3.55 2.39 -0.68
C GLY A 49 -2.60 1.52 0.11
N VAL A 50 -1.87 2.12 1.04
CA VAL A 50 -0.85 1.43 1.84
C VAL A 50 -0.88 1.89 3.28
N LYS A 51 -0.44 1.01 4.19
CA LYS A 51 -0.30 1.36 5.59
C LYS A 51 1.02 2.11 5.77
N CYS A 52 0.92 3.39 6.08
CA CYS A 52 2.07 4.29 6.16
C CYS A 52 2.59 4.49 7.59
N GLY A 53 1.98 3.85 8.56
CA GLY A 53 2.38 3.92 9.96
C GLY A 53 1.48 3.07 10.83
N LEU A 54 1.86 2.87 12.08
CA LEU A 54 1.03 2.16 13.06
C LEU A 54 -0.11 3.02 13.55
N THR A 55 0.02 4.34 13.43
CA THR A 55 -0.97 5.30 13.91
C THR A 55 -1.26 6.32 12.83
N ARG A 56 -2.36 7.06 13.02
CA ARG A 56 -2.70 8.17 12.11
C ARG A 56 -1.61 9.24 12.14
N ASP A 57 -1.03 9.50 13.29
CA ASP A 57 0.02 10.53 13.42
C ASP A 57 1.25 10.21 12.55
N GLU A 58 1.69 8.96 12.55
CA GLU A 58 2.81 8.54 11.72
C GLU A 58 2.48 8.68 10.23
N ALA A 59 1.29 8.25 9.84
CA ALA A 59 0.86 8.32 8.45
C ALA A 59 0.63 9.76 7.98
N ASP A 60 0.29 10.67 8.88
CA ASP A 60 0.06 12.07 8.56
C ASP A 60 1.34 12.78 8.09
N GLU A 61 2.51 12.24 8.38
CA GLU A 61 3.77 12.80 7.86
C GLU A 61 3.79 12.78 6.33
N TRP A 62 3.19 11.76 5.72
CA TRP A 62 3.08 11.66 4.27
C TRP A 62 2.14 12.73 3.72
N LEU A 63 1.04 13.01 4.43
CA LEU A 63 0.09 14.07 4.03
C LEU A 63 0.74 15.45 4.11
N ALA A 64 1.58 15.66 5.13
CA ALA A 64 2.29 16.93 5.29
C ALA A 64 3.35 17.12 4.21
N ARG A 65 4.02 16.03 3.82
CA ARG A 65 5.07 16.06 2.79
C ARG A 65 4.50 16.19 1.38
N TYR A 66 3.38 15.54 1.13
CA TYR A 66 2.76 15.50 -0.20
C TYR A 66 1.27 15.82 -0.11
N PRO A 67 0.92 17.09 0.22
CA PRO A 67 -0.48 17.44 0.48
C PRO A 67 -1.40 17.30 -0.73
N ASP A 68 -0.86 17.31 -1.95
CA ASP A 68 -1.66 17.17 -3.17
C ASP A 68 -1.79 15.72 -3.63
N ASP A 69 -0.91 14.84 -3.18
CA ASP A 69 -0.81 13.49 -3.74
C ASP A 69 -0.99 12.37 -2.70
N ALA A 70 -1.08 12.71 -1.43
CA ALA A 70 -1.33 11.76 -0.36
C ALA A 70 -2.59 12.18 0.41
N THR A 71 -3.50 11.22 0.62
CA THR A 71 -4.76 11.47 1.35
C THR A 71 -5.04 10.32 2.32
N VAL A 72 -5.87 10.59 3.32
CA VAL A 72 -6.31 9.55 4.25
C VAL A 72 -7.17 8.56 3.48
N MET A 73 -6.85 7.27 3.58
CA MET A 73 -7.60 6.24 2.89
C MET A 73 -9.01 6.12 3.48
N ALA A 74 -10.01 5.92 2.61
CA ALA A 74 -11.38 5.73 3.03
C ALA A 74 -11.51 4.50 3.94
N TYR A 75 -12.39 4.58 4.93
CA TYR A 75 -12.78 3.52 5.87
C TYR A 75 -11.69 3.09 6.85
N ILE A 76 -10.50 2.75 6.39
CA ILE A 76 -9.42 2.22 7.25
C ILE A 76 -8.31 3.24 7.51
N GLY A 77 -8.49 4.48 7.08
CA GLY A 77 -7.45 5.51 7.24
C GLY A 77 -7.04 5.76 8.69
N ARG A 78 -7.95 5.58 9.65
CA ARG A 78 -7.69 5.82 11.07
C ARG A 78 -6.52 4.99 11.62
N SER A 79 -6.29 3.81 11.07
CA SER A 79 -5.20 2.93 11.50
C SER A 79 -3.92 3.11 10.70
N GLY A 80 -3.73 4.27 10.07
CA GLY A 80 -2.48 4.62 9.42
C GLY A 80 -2.43 4.34 7.92
N TRP A 81 -3.57 4.10 7.27
CA TRP A 81 -3.62 3.85 5.83
C TRP A 81 -3.80 5.16 5.06
N ASN A 82 -3.02 5.32 4.00
CA ASN A 82 -3.11 6.45 3.08
C ASN A 82 -3.29 5.97 1.66
N THR A 83 -3.91 6.82 0.84
CA THR A 83 -3.95 6.65 -0.61
C THR A 83 -2.91 7.59 -1.22
N LEU A 84 -2.01 7.05 -2.02
CA LEU A 84 -0.94 7.80 -2.68
C LEU A 84 -1.16 7.81 -4.18
N ALA A 85 -1.10 8.99 -4.79
CA ALA A 85 -1.15 9.12 -6.25
C ALA A 85 0.19 8.64 -6.84
N VAL A 86 0.11 7.81 -7.87
CA VAL A 86 1.29 7.23 -8.52
C VAL A 86 1.54 7.96 -9.83
N GLY A 87 2.79 8.35 -10.07
CA GLY A 87 3.14 9.08 -11.29
C GLY A 87 2.85 10.57 -11.22
N ALA A 88 2.61 11.10 -10.01
CA ALA A 88 2.40 12.52 -9.76
C ALA A 88 3.60 13.11 -9.02
N GLY A 89 3.36 13.85 -7.93
CA GLY A 89 4.43 14.54 -7.22
C GLY A 89 5.27 13.69 -6.29
N ILE A 90 4.80 12.49 -5.91
CA ILE A 90 5.58 11.61 -5.06
C ILE A 90 6.57 10.81 -5.91
N PRO A 91 7.89 10.91 -5.64
CA PRO A 91 8.87 10.13 -6.41
C PRO A 91 8.59 8.62 -6.35
N ASP A 92 8.88 7.90 -7.44
CA ASP A 92 8.63 6.46 -7.51
C ASP A 92 9.31 5.68 -6.39
N ASP A 93 10.55 6.04 -6.05
CA ASP A 93 11.28 5.35 -4.98
C ASP A 93 10.61 5.54 -3.62
N GLU A 94 9.93 6.65 -3.39
CA GLU A 94 9.18 6.85 -2.15
C GLU A 94 7.85 6.09 -2.15
N ILE A 95 7.21 5.95 -3.31
CA ILE A 95 6.05 5.06 -3.44
C ILE A 95 6.45 3.63 -3.07
N LEU A 96 7.58 3.17 -3.60
CA LEU A 96 8.08 1.82 -3.30
C LEU A 96 8.46 1.67 -1.83
N GLU A 97 9.04 2.71 -1.24
CA GLU A 97 9.33 2.72 0.21
C GLU A 97 8.04 2.59 1.02
N ALA A 98 6.98 3.28 0.63
CA ALA A 98 5.70 3.19 1.31
C ALA A 98 5.11 1.78 1.22
N VAL A 99 5.27 1.12 0.07
CA VAL A 99 4.89 -0.29 -0.10
C VAL A 99 5.68 -1.18 0.86
N ASP A 100 7.00 -0.96 0.96
CA ASP A 100 7.87 -1.74 1.85
C ASP A 100 7.44 -1.59 3.31
N ILE A 101 7.16 -0.35 3.73
CA ILE A 101 6.67 -0.07 5.09
C ILE A 101 5.35 -0.79 5.34
N SER A 102 4.42 -0.70 4.40
CA SER A 102 3.12 -1.34 4.52
C SER A 102 3.27 -2.86 4.66
N TYR A 103 4.08 -3.47 3.80
CA TYR A 103 4.34 -4.90 3.85
C TYR A 103 4.89 -5.31 5.22
N ASP A 104 5.92 -4.61 5.70
CA ASP A 104 6.56 -4.92 6.99
C ASP A 104 5.58 -4.79 8.16
N LEU A 105 4.77 -3.72 8.16
CA LEU A 105 3.79 -3.51 9.22
C LEU A 105 2.71 -4.59 9.22
N VAL A 106 2.24 -4.97 8.03
CA VAL A 106 1.21 -6.00 7.89
C VAL A 106 1.76 -7.37 8.30
N VAL A 107 2.98 -7.71 7.86
CA VAL A 107 3.62 -8.98 8.25
C VAL A 107 3.78 -9.06 9.77
N SER A 108 4.06 -7.94 10.43
CA SER A 108 4.23 -7.92 11.89
C SER A 108 2.95 -8.33 12.63
N LYS A 109 1.80 -8.26 11.99
CA LYS A 109 0.50 -8.67 12.55
C LYS A 109 0.18 -10.15 12.29
N ILE A 110 0.99 -10.81 11.48
CA ILE A 110 0.80 -12.22 11.17
C ILE A 110 1.57 -13.06 12.17
N PRO A 111 0.96 -14.15 12.74
CA PRO A 111 1.70 -15.05 13.63
C PRO A 111 2.98 -15.57 12.97
N LYS A 112 4.06 -15.68 13.73
CA LYS A 112 5.37 -16.08 13.18
C LYS A 112 5.33 -17.33 12.33
N LYS A 113 4.52 -18.33 12.74
CA LYS A 113 4.39 -19.61 12.03
C LYS A 113 3.78 -19.46 10.63
N HIS A 114 3.11 -18.35 10.35
CA HIS A 114 2.46 -18.08 9.07
C HIS A 114 3.18 -17.03 8.23
N ARG A 115 4.28 -16.46 8.74
CA ARG A 115 5.04 -15.47 7.98
C ARG A 115 5.84 -16.12 6.87
N PRO A 116 6.04 -15.43 5.74
CA PRO A 116 6.92 -15.94 4.69
C PRO A 116 8.32 -16.19 5.24
N GLN A 117 9.00 -17.16 4.65
CA GLN A 117 10.36 -17.51 5.06
C GLN A 117 11.29 -16.32 4.81
N GLY A 118 12.12 -15.99 5.81
CA GLY A 118 13.07 -14.89 5.70
C GLY A 118 12.51 -13.51 6.09
N VAL A 119 11.28 -13.49 6.60
CA VAL A 119 10.63 -12.23 6.98
C VAL A 119 10.28 -12.22 8.47
#